data_9adafb652a30bd2ebd43bc3ae8a8b19b
#
_entry.id   9adafb652a30bd2ebd43bc3ae8a8b19b
#
_cell.length_a   1.000
_cell.length_b   1.000
_cell.length_c   1.000
_cell.angle_alpha   90.00
_cell.angle_beta   90.00
_cell.angle_gamma   90.00
#
_symmetry.space_group_name_H-M   'P 1'
#
loop_
_entity.id
_entity.type
_entity.pdbx_description
1 polymer ?
#
loop_
_entity_poly.entity_id
_entity_poly.type
_entity_poly.pdbx_seq_one_letter_code
_entity_poly.pdbx_strand_id
1 'polypeptide(L)'
;MKNDKAIGVVLFQLGGPDSLETIEPFLYNLFSDPDIIDFPFAKIARKPLAKLISSNRARKVQSHYLEIGGKSPILEYTTAQARALESELNKSLEAKVFIAMRYWHPLTEETVRAVEKKSLEELVLLPLYPQYSKTTTGSSLNEWYRQIASSPVKDVPAKCPEWAIT
;
A
#
# COMPACT_ATOMS: atom_id res chain seq x y z
N MET A 1 29.47 -2.85 -16.86
CA MET A 1 29.52 -3.54 -15.57
C MET A 1 28.13 -3.38 -14.97
N LYS A 2 27.36 -4.49 -14.80
CA LYS A 2 26.15 -4.44 -13.98
C LYS A 2 26.58 -4.04 -12.57
N ASN A 3 25.87 -3.09 -12.00
CA ASN A 3 26.04 -2.76 -10.58
C ASN A 3 25.50 -3.96 -9.81
N ASP A 4 26.35 -4.70 -9.10
CA ASP A 4 25.98 -5.96 -8.40
C ASP A 4 25.06 -5.72 -7.18
N LYS A 5 24.53 -4.49 -7.05
CA LYS A 5 23.65 -4.10 -5.96
C LYS A 5 22.21 -4.37 -6.30
N ALA A 6 21.59 -5.32 -5.60
CA ALA A 6 20.16 -5.61 -5.74
C ALA A 6 19.32 -4.52 -5.08
N ILE A 7 18.48 -3.86 -5.85
CA ILE A 7 17.59 -2.77 -5.39
C ILE A 7 16.16 -3.28 -5.30
N GLY A 8 15.49 -3.00 -4.18
CA GLY A 8 14.05 -3.19 -4.03
C GLY A 8 13.30 -1.89 -4.31
N VAL A 9 12.22 -1.94 -5.08
CA VAL A 9 11.29 -0.82 -5.24
C VAL A 9 9.95 -1.24 -4.65
N VAL A 10 9.43 -0.48 -3.68
CA VAL A 10 8.12 -0.72 -3.08
C VAL A 10 7.13 0.31 -3.60
N LEU A 11 6.18 -0.13 -4.42
CA LEU A 11 5.10 0.70 -4.93
C LEU A 11 3.98 0.78 -3.89
N PHE A 12 3.72 1.96 -3.36
CA PHE A 12 2.59 2.19 -2.45
C PHE A 12 1.34 2.62 -3.19
N GLN A 13 0.23 1.97 -2.86
CA GLN A 13 -1.07 2.29 -3.40
C GLN A 13 -2.17 2.07 -2.34
N LEU A 14 -3.31 2.70 -2.53
CA LEU A 14 -4.43 2.62 -1.60
C LEU A 14 -4.98 1.19 -1.45
N GLY A 15 -5.04 0.46 -2.56
CA GLY A 15 -5.76 -0.79 -2.67
C GLY A 15 -7.24 -0.58 -2.99
N GLY A 16 -7.94 -1.67 -3.18
CA GLY A 16 -9.37 -1.66 -3.47
C GLY A 16 -9.96 -3.06 -3.39
N PRO A 17 -11.27 -3.19 -3.22
CA PRO A 17 -11.91 -4.49 -3.09
C PRO A 17 -11.77 -5.30 -4.39
N ASP A 18 -11.49 -6.59 -4.25
CA ASP A 18 -11.31 -7.54 -5.35
C ASP A 18 -12.59 -8.33 -5.68
N SER A 19 -13.65 -8.12 -4.89
CA SER A 19 -15.00 -8.63 -5.14
C SER A 19 -16.04 -7.74 -4.42
N LEU A 20 -17.31 -7.99 -4.67
CA LEU A 20 -18.41 -7.26 -3.99
C LEU A 20 -18.44 -7.55 -2.49
N GLU A 21 -18.10 -8.77 -2.09
CA GLU A 21 -18.08 -9.22 -0.69
C GLU A 21 -16.96 -8.54 0.10
N THR A 22 -15.89 -8.14 -0.59
CA THR A 22 -14.71 -7.52 0.04
C THR A 22 -14.82 -6.00 0.18
N ILE A 23 -15.89 -5.38 -0.31
CA ILE A 23 -16.13 -3.94 -0.19
C ILE A 23 -16.20 -3.51 1.29
N GLU A 24 -16.97 -4.22 2.13
CA GLU A 24 -17.10 -3.86 3.54
C GLU A 24 -15.78 -4.06 4.30
N PRO A 25 -15.07 -5.20 4.20
CA PRO A 25 -13.75 -5.35 4.80
C PRO A 25 -12.72 -4.30 4.36
N PHE A 26 -12.66 -3.97 3.07
CA PHE A 26 -11.80 -2.90 2.56
C PHE A 26 -12.12 -1.54 3.21
N LEU A 27 -13.40 -1.16 3.23
CA LEU A 27 -13.84 0.07 3.87
C LEU A 27 -13.61 0.07 5.38
N TYR A 28 -13.75 -1.08 6.03
CA TYR A 28 -13.42 -1.21 7.45
C TYR A 28 -11.95 -0.93 7.73
N ASN A 29 -11.04 -1.48 6.93
CA ASN A 29 -9.62 -1.20 7.04
C ASN A 29 -9.34 0.30 6.84
N LEU A 30 -9.93 0.91 5.81
CA LEU A 30 -9.80 2.34 5.52
C LEU A 30 -10.27 3.20 6.70
N PHE A 31 -11.46 2.96 7.24
CA PHE A 31 -12.01 3.76 8.34
C PHE A 31 -11.42 3.42 9.71
N SER A 32 -10.68 2.33 9.82
CA SER A 32 -9.94 1.97 11.03
C SER A 32 -8.57 2.65 11.12
N ASP A 33 -8.12 3.29 10.04
CA ASP A 33 -6.81 3.94 10.00
C ASP A 33 -6.78 5.20 10.90
N PRO A 34 -5.82 5.29 11.85
CA PRO A 34 -5.64 6.49 12.67
C PRO A 34 -5.20 7.72 11.86
N ASP A 35 -4.58 7.53 10.71
CA ASP A 35 -4.15 8.63 9.85
C ASP A 35 -5.32 9.23 9.03
N ILE A 36 -6.45 8.50 8.93
CA ILE A 36 -7.68 8.97 8.26
C ILE A 36 -8.70 9.51 9.26
N ILE A 37 -8.98 8.74 10.32
CA ILE A 37 -9.96 9.12 11.34
C ILE A 37 -9.24 9.35 12.66
N ASP A 38 -9.02 10.62 12.98
CA ASP A 38 -8.46 11.05 14.24
C ASP A 38 -9.44 11.98 14.97
N PHE A 39 -9.83 11.61 16.19
CA PHE A 39 -10.72 12.39 17.06
C PHE A 39 -10.48 12.06 18.53
N PRO A 40 -10.88 12.92 19.48
CA PRO A 40 -10.82 12.59 20.91
C PRO A 40 -11.50 11.27 21.19
N PHE A 41 -10.86 10.41 22.01
CA PHE A 41 -11.31 9.03 22.34
C PHE A 41 -11.28 8.02 21.17
N ALA A 42 -10.65 8.35 20.02
CA ALA A 42 -10.54 7.47 18.87
C ALA A 42 -9.98 6.07 19.20
N LYS A 43 -9.10 5.94 20.19
CA LYS A 43 -8.53 4.64 20.60
C LYS A 43 -9.59 3.60 20.99
N ILE A 44 -10.71 4.02 21.55
CA ILE A 44 -11.81 3.14 22.00
C ILE A 44 -12.91 3.08 20.93
N ALA A 45 -13.30 4.22 20.39
CA ALA A 45 -14.49 4.34 19.53
C ALA A 45 -14.22 4.07 18.05
N ARG A 46 -12.94 4.08 17.58
CA ARG A 46 -12.60 3.97 16.15
C ARG A 46 -13.12 2.68 15.52
N LYS A 47 -12.86 1.51 16.14
CA LYS A 47 -13.26 0.22 15.57
C LYS A 47 -14.78 0.06 15.45
N PRO A 48 -15.59 0.35 16.49
CA PRO A 48 -17.06 0.33 16.38
C PRO A 48 -17.57 1.32 15.33
N LEU A 49 -17.02 2.53 15.29
CA LEU A 49 -17.40 3.55 14.32
C LEU A 49 -17.05 3.14 12.89
N ALA A 50 -15.82 2.63 12.67
CA ALA A 50 -15.38 2.10 11.39
C ALA A 50 -16.31 0.98 10.89
N LYS A 51 -16.73 0.07 11.78
CA LYS A 51 -17.67 -0.99 11.44
C LYS A 51 -19.03 -0.45 11.01
N LEU A 52 -19.57 0.52 11.74
CA LEU A 52 -20.85 1.13 11.41
C LEU A 52 -20.80 1.88 10.06
N ILE A 53 -19.73 2.67 9.84
CA ILE A 53 -19.56 3.44 8.60
C ILE A 53 -19.35 2.48 7.42
N SER A 54 -18.49 1.48 7.56
CA SER A 54 -18.17 0.54 6.47
C SER A 54 -19.40 -0.25 6.02
N SER A 55 -20.20 -0.78 6.97
CA SER A 55 -21.41 -1.53 6.63
C SER A 55 -22.45 -0.68 5.90
N ASN A 56 -22.65 0.58 6.35
CA ASN A 56 -23.59 1.49 5.67
C ASN A 56 -23.07 1.91 4.29
N ARG A 57 -21.77 2.19 4.18
CA ARG A 57 -21.17 2.67 2.94
C ARG A 57 -21.03 1.57 1.90
N ALA A 58 -20.72 0.33 2.32
CA ALA A 58 -20.61 -0.82 1.43
C ALA A 58 -21.89 -1.02 0.60
N ARG A 59 -23.06 -0.98 1.25
CA ARG A 59 -24.35 -1.10 0.57
C ARG A 59 -24.58 -0.01 -0.49
N LYS A 60 -24.13 1.22 -0.21
CA LYS A 60 -24.30 2.37 -1.11
C LYS A 60 -23.37 2.33 -2.33
N VAL A 61 -22.15 1.78 -2.17
CA VAL A 61 -21.17 1.79 -3.25
C VAL A 61 -21.16 0.48 -4.06
N GLN A 62 -21.87 -0.53 -3.61
CA GLN A 62 -21.92 -1.84 -4.28
C GLN A 62 -22.39 -1.73 -5.74
N SER A 63 -23.41 -0.88 -6.01
CA SER A 63 -23.88 -0.63 -7.39
C SER A 63 -22.78 -0.04 -8.27
N HIS A 64 -21.99 0.90 -7.74
CA HIS A 64 -20.89 1.51 -8.50
C HIS A 64 -19.79 0.50 -8.83
N TYR A 65 -19.48 -0.43 -7.89
CA TYR A 65 -18.55 -1.52 -8.20
C TYR A 65 -19.11 -2.48 -9.23
N LEU A 66 -20.42 -2.77 -9.22
CA LEU A 66 -21.06 -3.59 -10.27
C LEU A 66 -20.88 -2.98 -11.66
N GLU A 67 -21.02 -1.65 -11.80
CA GLU A 67 -20.85 -0.94 -13.07
C GLU A 67 -19.43 -1.06 -13.66
N ILE A 68 -18.40 -1.28 -12.82
CA ILE A 68 -17.02 -1.44 -13.23
C ILE A 68 -16.52 -2.89 -13.19
N GLY A 69 -17.44 -3.87 -13.19
CA GLY A 69 -17.12 -5.28 -13.26
C GLY A 69 -17.00 -5.98 -11.90
N GLY A 70 -17.57 -5.41 -10.83
CA GLY A 70 -17.70 -6.04 -9.50
C GLY A 70 -16.47 -5.96 -8.61
N LYS A 71 -15.39 -5.29 -9.07
CA LYS A 71 -14.11 -5.16 -8.33
C LYS A 71 -13.37 -3.88 -8.70
N SER A 72 -12.41 -3.49 -7.88
CA SER A 72 -11.47 -2.42 -8.23
C SER A 72 -10.39 -2.93 -9.20
N PRO A 73 -10.08 -2.22 -10.28
CA PRO A 73 -9.00 -2.58 -11.20
C PRO A 73 -7.60 -2.18 -10.68
N ILE A 74 -7.51 -1.55 -9.51
CA ILE A 74 -6.28 -0.91 -9.02
C ILE A 74 -5.12 -1.90 -8.87
N LEU A 75 -5.37 -3.11 -8.38
CA LEU A 75 -4.32 -4.13 -8.22
C LEU A 75 -3.81 -4.62 -9.57
N GLU A 76 -4.70 -4.80 -10.54
CA GLU A 76 -4.35 -5.23 -11.90
C GLU A 76 -3.43 -4.21 -12.57
N TYR A 77 -3.82 -2.93 -12.56
CA TYR A 77 -3.01 -1.85 -13.13
C TYR A 77 -1.69 -1.66 -12.38
N THR A 78 -1.71 -1.69 -11.05
CA THR A 78 -0.47 -1.58 -10.27
C THR A 78 0.47 -2.75 -10.54
N THR A 79 -0.08 -3.97 -10.74
CA THR A 79 0.73 -5.14 -11.12
C THR A 79 1.36 -4.97 -12.50
N ALA A 80 0.63 -4.45 -13.45
CA ALA A 80 1.17 -4.15 -14.79
C ALA A 80 2.28 -3.11 -14.73
N GLN A 81 2.08 -2.03 -13.94
CA GLN A 81 3.09 -0.99 -13.70
C GLN A 81 4.34 -1.56 -13.02
N ALA A 82 4.17 -2.40 -11.98
CA ALA A 82 5.28 -3.04 -11.28
C ALA A 82 6.12 -3.92 -12.23
N ARG A 83 5.49 -4.74 -13.07
CA ARG A 83 6.17 -5.59 -14.05
C ARG A 83 6.92 -4.77 -15.09
N ALA A 84 6.30 -3.72 -15.62
CA ALA A 84 6.92 -2.84 -16.60
C ALA A 84 8.14 -2.12 -16.01
N LEU A 85 8.02 -1.59 -14.80
CA LEU A 85 9.11 -0.94 -14.08
C LEU A 85 10.25 -1.92 -13.79
N GLU A 86 9.95 -3.11 -13.28
CA GLU A 86 10.96 -4.15 -13.00
C GLU A 86 11.70 -4.54 -14.29
N SER A 87 10.99 -4.72 -15.39
CA SER A 87 11.58 -5.02 -16.68
C SER A 87 12.51 -3.92 -17.20
N GLU A 88 12.11 -2.66 -17.03
CA GLU A 88 12.92 -1.52 -17.48
C GLU A 88 14.18 -1.38 -16.62
N LEU A 89 14.06 -1.44 -15.30
CA LEU A 89 15.18 -1.34 -14.38
C LEU A 89 16.21 -2.46 -14.61
N ASN A 90 15.75 -3.69 -14.87
CA ASN A 90 16.63 -4.84 -15.07
C ASN A 90 17.45 -4.81 -16.37
N LYS A 91 17.26 -3.78 -17.23
CA LYS A 91 18.17 -3.54 -18.36
C LYS A 91 19.56 -3.02 -17.92
N SER A 92 19.64 -2.32 -16.78
CA SER A 92 20.84 -1.63 -16.32
C SER A 92 21.30 -2.00 -14.91
N LEU A 93 20.41 -2.51 -14.06
CA LEU A 93 20.72 -2.88 -12.67
C LEU A 93 19.94 -4.15 -12.28
N GLU A 94 20.21 -4.73 -11.12
CA GLU A 94 19.42 -5.80 -10.56
C GLU A 94 18.33 -5.19 -9.67
N ALA A 95 17.05 -5.30 -10.09
CA ALA A 95 15.92 -4.72 -9.38
C ALA A 95 14.79 -5.71 -9.15
N LYS A 96 14.12 -5.58 -8.00
CA LYS A 96 12.88 -6.26 -7.69
C LYS A 96 11.83 -5.26 -7.28
N VAL A 97 10.63 -5.33 -7.91
CA VAL A 97 9.52 -4.44 -7.60
C VAL A 97 8.47 -5.17 -6.77
N PHE A 98 8.06 -4.54 -5.68
CA PHE A 98 7.05 -5.02 -4.75
C PHE A 98 5.86 -4.07 -4.74
N ILE A 99 4.68 -4.57 -4.38
CA ILE A 99 3.46 -3.77 -4.26
C ILE A 99 3.01 -3.81 -2.81
N ALA A 100 2.78 -2.66 -2.20
CA ALA A 100 2.23 -2.52 -0.86
C ALA A 100 0.91 -1.74 -0.93
N MET A 101 -0.19 -2.44 -0.74
CA MET A 101 -1.52 -1.83 -0.64
C MET A 101 -1.81 -1.45 0.81
N ARG A 102 -2.38 -0.25 1.00
CA ARG A 102 -2.63 0.25 2.36
C ARG A 102 -3.82 -0.42 3.04
N TYR A 103 -4.90 -0.69 2.28
CA TYR A 103 -6.17 -1.13 2.86
C TYR A 103 -6.69 -2.44 2.29
N TRP A 104 -6.01 -3.05 1.32
CA TRP A 104 -6.33 -4.36 0.77
C TRP A 104 -5.08 -5.11 0.36
N HIS A 105 -5.23 -6.33 -0.10
CA HIS A 105 -4.10 -7.20 -0.46
C HIS A 105 -3.40 -6.77 -1.77
N PRO A 106 -2.08 -6.94 -1.86
CA PRO A 106 -1.17 -7.34 -0.76
C PRO A 106 -0.97 -6.22 0.26
N LEU A 107 -1.30 -6.49 1.52
CA LEU A 107 -1.10 -5.53 2.61
C LEU A 107 0.39 -5.22 2.83
N THR A 108 0.68 -4.07 3.43
CA THR A 108 2.07 -3.66 3.75
C THR A 108 2.84 -4.72 4.52
N GLU A 109 2.20 -5.40 5.48
CA GLU A 109 2.80 -6.51 6.24
C GLU A 109 3.22 -7.68 5.33
N GLU A 110 2.38 -8.06 4.37
CA GLU A 110 2.66 -9.14 3.41
C GLU A 110 3.84 -8.75 2.52
N THR A 111 3.90 -7.49 2.14
CA THR A 111 5.00 -6.94 1.31
C THR A 111 6.31 -6.92 2.08
N VAL A 112 6.32 -6.50 3.34
CA VAL A 112 7.51 -6.56 4.20
C VAL A 112 8.04 -7.99 4.29
N ARG A 113 7.18 -8.99 4.52
CA ARG A 113 7.56 -10.41 4.51
C ARG A 113 8.10 -10.90 3.17
N ALA A 114 7.66 -10.31 2.06
CA ALA A 114 8.19 -10.64 0.74
C ALA A 114 9.58 -10.01 0.51
N VAL A 115 9.78 -8.80 1.01
CA VAL A 115 11.08 -8.09 0.99
C VAL A 115 12.12 -8.81 1.85
N GLU A 116 11.75 -9.26 3.05
CA GLU A 116 12.62 -10.04 3.97
C GLU A 116 13.27 -11.26 3.30
N LYS A 117 12.59 -11.89 2.36
CA LYS A 117 13.07 -13.07 1.64
C LYS A 117 14.10 -12.75 0.56
N LYS A 118 14.47 -11.47 0.41
CA LYS A 118 15.40 -11.00 -0.62
C LYS A 118 16.60 -10.32 0.01
N SER A 119 17.77 -10.60 -0.55
CA SER A 119 19.00 -9.90 -0.20
C SER A 119 19.06 -8.59 -0.98
N LEU A 120 18.57 -7.52 -0.38
CA LEU A 120 18.52 -6.19 -0.98
C LEU A 120 19.51 -5.27 -0.26
N GLU A 121 20.21 -4.43 -1.02
CA GLU A 121 21.15 -3.45 -0.47
C GLU A 121 20.51 -2.07 -0.27
N GLU A 122 19.47 -1.77 -1.03
CA GLU A 122 18.73 -0.50 -0.95
C GLU A 122 17.26 -0.70 -1.29
N LEU A 123 16.40 0.12 -0.68
CA LEU A 123 14.98 0.21 -0.98
C LEU A 123 14.62 1.60 -1.49
N VAL A 124 13.81 1.63 -2.54
CA VAL A 124 13.12 2.84 -2.99
C VAL A 124 11.64 2.73 -2.63
N LEU A 125 11.18 3.63 -1.79
CA LEU A 125 9.78 3.72 -1.37
C LEU A 125 9.05 4.65 -2.33
N LEU A 126 8.26 4.11 -3.25
CA LEU A 126 7.65 4.84 -4.35
C LEU A 126 6.12 4.92 -4.21
N PRO A 127 5.57 6.00 -3.64
CA PRO A 127 4.13 6.23 -3.61
C PRO A 127 3.59 6.52 -5.01
N LEU A 128 2.51 5.82 -5.40
CA LEU A 128 1.84 6.03 -6.69
C LEU A 128 0.64 6.98 -6.56
N TYR A 129 0.71 7.90 -5.60
CA TYR A 129 -0.30 8.94 -5.42
C TYR A 129 0.08 10.19 -6.22
N PRO A 130 -0.89 10.92 -6.79
CA PRO A 130 -0.60 12.07 -7.66
C PRO A 130 0.05 13.25 -6.91
N GLN A 131 -0.14 13.30 -5.59
CA GLN A 131 0.42 14.33 -4.70
C GLN A 131 0.50 13.81 -3.27
N TYR A 132 1.31 14.47 -2.45
CA TYR A 132 1.38 14.17 -1.03
C TYR A 132 0.04 14.46 -0.34
N SER A 133 -0.35 13.57 0.55
CA SER A 133 -1.41 13.77 1.53
C SER A 133 -1.11 12.94 2.77
N LYS A 134 -1.45 13.48 3.95
CA LYS A 134 -1.34 12.75 5.22
C LYS A 134 -2.09 11.41 5.18
N THR A 135 -3.26 11.39 4.53
CA THR A 135 -4.16 10.23 4.46
C THR A 135 -3.81 9.23 3.35
N THR A 136 -2.86 9.55 2.48
CA THR A 136 -2.38 8.67 1.41
C THR A 136 -0.91 8.33 1.59
N THR A 137 0.00 9.15 1.09
CA THR A 137 1.44 8.93 1.23
C THR A 137 1.84 8.82 2.69
N GLY A 138 1.39 9.74 3.54
CA GLY A 138 1.70 9.75 4.97
C GLY A 138 1.26 8.46 5.65
N SER A 139 -0.01 8.05 5.47
CA SER A 139 -0.53 6.80 6.04
C SER A 139 0.22 5.56 5.54
N SER A 140 0.56 5.50 4.23
CA SER A 140 1.29 4.38 3.66
C SER A 140 2.72 4.26 4.23
N LEU A 141 3.44 5.38 4.34
CA LEU A 141 4.79 5.40 4.91
C LEU A 141 4.75 5.11 6.41
N ASN A 142 3.79 5.68 7.15
CA ASN A 142 3.62 5.38 8.58
C ASN A 142 3.39 3.89 8.84
N GLU A 143 2.57 3.25 7.99
CA GLU A 143 2.35 1.80 8.07
C GLU A 143 3.60 1.01 7.72
N TRP A 144 4.32 1.40 6.67
CA TRP A 144 5.59 0.78 6.30
C TRP A 144 6.56 0.79 7.48
N TYR A 145 6.82 1.96 8.06
CA TYR A 145 7.73 2.08 9.20
C TYR A 145 7.26 1.31 10.44
N ARG A 146 5.95 1.20 10.66
CA ARG A 146 5.37 0.37 11.73
C ARG A 146 5.68 -1.12 11.51
N GLN A 147 5.51 -1.60 10.29
CA GLN A 147 5.70 -3.01 9.95
C GLN A 147 7.19 -3.41 9.98
N ILE A 148 8.09 -2.56 9.50
CA ILE A 148 9.52 -2.87 9.51
C ILE A 148 10.18 -2.73 10.89
N ALA A 149 9.55 -2.08 11.87
CA ALA A 149 10.16 -1.82 13.18
C ALA A 149 10.64 -3.08 13.89
N SER A 150 9.98 -4.22 13.67
CA SER A 150 10.35 -5.55 14.21
C SER A 150 10.96 -6.48 13.15
N SER A 151 11.24 -5.98 11.95
CA SER A 151 11.75 -6.74 10.81
C SER A 151 13.22 -6.40 10.52
N PRO A 152 14.03 -7.34 10.00
CA PRO A 152 15.37 -7.04 9.48
C PRO A 152 15.37 -6.00 8.35
N VAL A 153 14.26 -5.78 7.68
CA VAL A 153 14.11 -4.77 6.60
C VAL A 153 14.41 -3.36 7.10
N LYS A 154 14.26 -3.07 8.39
CA LYS A 154 14.62 -1.77 8.99
C LYS A 154 16.09 -1.38 8.79
N ASP A 155 16.97 -2.38 8.65
CA ASP A 155 18.42 -2.18 8.49
C ASP A 155 18.82 -1.97 7.03
N VAL A 156 17.89 -2.17 6.08
CA VAL A 156 18.11 -1.88 4.65
C VAL A 156 17.92 -0.40 4.41
N PRO A 157 18.91 0.33 3.86
CA PRO A 157 18.76 1.74 3.53
C PRO A 157 17.56 1.98 2.62
N ALA A 158 16.66 2.88 3.02
CA ALA A 158 15.46 3.17 2.27
C ALA A 158 15.35 4.67 1.93
N LYS A 159 15.01 4.98 0.69
CA LYS A 159 14.80 6.35 0.19
C LYS A 159 13.39 6.52 -0.35
N CYS A 160 12.77 7.65 -0.01
CA CYS A 160 11.53 8.09 -0.63
C CYS A 160 11.86 9.32 -1.50
N PRO A 161 11.38 9.41 -2.74
CA PRO A 161 11.60 10.60 -3.57
C PRO A 161 11.06 11.87 -2.90
N GLU A 162 11.79 12.98 -2.97
CA GLU A 162 11.41 14.24 -2.33
C GLU A 162 10.03 14.74 -2.77
N TRP A 163 9.72 14.65 -4.07
CA TRP A 163 8.41 15.05 -4.60
C TRP A 163 7.23 14.24 -4.01
N ALA A 164 7.48 13.07 -3.45
CA ALA A 164 6.45 12.22 -2.87
C ALA A 164 6.13 12.57 -1.42
N ILE A 165 6.96 13.40 -0.77
CA ILE A 165 6.88 13.76 0.66
C ILE A 165 6.74 15.26 0.89
N THR A 166 6.79 16.07 -0.15
CA THR A 166 6.54 17.53 -0.15
C THR A 166 5.21 17.87 -0.81
#